data_a5b84938f3f0d0f67371ec4a89096607
#
_entry.id   a5b84938f3f0d0f67371ec4a89096607
#
_cell.length_a   1.000
_cell.length_b   1.000
_cell.length_c   1.000
_cell.angle_alpha   90.00
_cell.angle_beta   90.00
_cell.angle_gamma   90.00
#
_symmetry.space_group_name_H-M   'P 1'
#
loop_
_entity.id
_entity.type
_entity.pdbx_description
1 polymer ?
#
loop_
_entity_poly.entity_id
_entity_poly.type
_entity_poly.pdbx_seq_one_letter_code
_entity_poly.pdbx_strand_id
1 'polypeptide(L)'
;LCQMKLKELVKNIWDNQENQKLIKNFLALSVAGVVFHFLYWNTDMNTWLFGPFSTQVFDFFTLIAFNGTNVLLESFCDIPYYTEGTKFLFFRPHPQHGVEVYAAMSIIHDCSGIKQIMQFLLIIILCTGRWWKKIPYFIAGSIVLVLANIFRIYLLTDLYAQNPEQFQFYHDWVARPMMYVVIFLLWIVWVQFFSGKKPKNDNAQDKHLRPSSGHQVAD
;
A
#
# COMPACT_ATOMS: atom_id res chain seq x y z
N LEU A 1 32.97 -19.54 -4.10
CA LEU A 1 33.18 -18.35 -3.20
C LEU A 1 31.90 -17.52 -3.05
N CYS A 2 31.12 -17.26 -4.11
CA CYS A 2 29.90 -16.44 -4.04
C CYS A 2 28.77 -17.12 -3.27
N GLN A 3 28.58 -18.43 -3.44
CA GLN A 3 27.56 -19.21 -2.71
C GLN A 3 27.86 -19.36 -1.20
N MET A 4 29.14 -19.43 -0.81
CA MET A 4 29.51 -19.46 0.62
C MET A 4 29.19 -18.13 1.31
N LYS A 5 29.52 -16.99 0.70
CA LYS A 5 29.18 -15.67 1.25
C LYS A 5 27.67 -15.45 1.38
N LEU A 6 26.87 -15.94 0.42
CA LEU A 6 25.41 -15.86 0.49
C LEU A 6 24.84 -16.69 1.63
N LYS A 7 25.34 -17.90 1.86
CA LYS A 7 24.92 -18.77 2.97
C LYS A 7 25.28 -18.18 4.35
N GLU A 8 26.46 -17.57 4.47
CA GLU A 8 26.85 -16.88 5.71
C GLU A 8 26.02 -15.62 5.94
N LEU A 9 25.71 -14.84 4.90
CA LEU A 9 24.83 -13.68 4.99
C LEU A 9 23.41 -14.07 5.45
N VAL A 10 22.84 -15.10 4.82
CA VAL A 10 21.52 -15.63 5.19
C VAL A 10 21.53 -16.17 6.63
N LYS A 11 22.60 -16.87 7.05
CA LYS A 11 22.75 -17.37 8.40
C LYS A 11 22.84 -16.24 9.42
N ASN A 12 23.64 -15.19 9.16
CA ASN A 12 23.75 -14.03 10.04
C ASN A 12 22.43 -13.24 10.16
N ILE A 13 21.65 -13.14 9.06
CA ILE A 13 20.31 -12.53 9.08
C ILE A 13 19.35 -13.37 9.93
N TRP A 14 19.46 -14.70 9.83
CA TRP A 14 18.57 -15.62 10.55
C TRP A 14 18.92 -15.78 12.04
N ASP A 15 20.18 -15.72 12.42
CA ASP A 15 20.61 -15.89 13.81
C ASP A 15 20.31 -14.65 14.70
N ASN A 16 19.99 -13.50 14.09
CA ASN A 16 19.61 -12.30 14.82
C ASN A 16 18.12 -12.36 15.24
N GLN A 17 17.86 -12.40 16.56
CA GLN A 17 16.48 -12.48 17.10
C GLN A 17 15.58 -11.30 16.67
N GLU A 18 16.12 -10.11 16.45
CA GLU A 18 15.37 -8.97 15.95
C GLU A 18 14.92 -9.20 14.50
N ASN A 19 15.82 -9.72 13.67
CA ASN A 19 15.52 -10.05 12.28
C ASN A 19 14.49 -11.18 12.18
N GLN A 20 14.57 -12.20 13.04
CA GLN A 20 13.55 -13.25 13.08
C GLN A 20 12.16 -12.73 13.40
N LYS A 21 12.04 -11.79 14.32
CA LYS A 21 10.76 -11.14 14.65
C LYS A 21 10.22 -10.33 13.46
N LEU A 22 11.09 -9.58 12.78
CA LEU A 22 10.72 -8.82 11.58
C LEU A 22 10.24 -9.75 10.47
N ILE A 23 10.96 -10.84 10.20
CA ILE A 23 10.60 -11.84 9.19
C ILE A 23 9.26 -12.51 9.53
N LYS A 24 9.05 -12.90 10.79
CA LYS A 24 7.77 -13.50 11.24
C LYS A 24 6.60 -12.51 11.08
N ASN A 25 6.80 -11.25 11.45
CA ASN A 25 5.77 -10.22 11.29
C ASN A 25 5.49 -9.95 9.80
N PHE A 26 6.53 -9.92 8.97
CA PHE A 26 6.38 -9.76 7.51
C PHE A 26 5.60 -10.93 6.90
N LEU A 27 5.95 -12.16 7.25
CA LEU A 27 5.23 -13.35 6.78
C LEU A 27 3.77 -13.35 7.23
N ALA A 28 3.51 -13.02 8.51
CA ALA A 28 2.14 -12.93 9.02
C ALA A 28 1.32 -11.87 8.29
N LEU A 29 1.90 -10.69 8.00
CA LEU A 29 1.26 -9.63 7.24
C LEU A 29 1.04 -10.01 5.77
N SER A 30 2.00 -10.71 5.17
CA SER A 30 1.87 -11.21 3.79
C SER A 30 0.73 -12.22 3.69
N VAL A 31 0.65 -13.17 4.63
CA VAL A 31 -0.45 -14.14 4.69
C VAL A 31 -1.78 -13.42 4.93
N ALA A 32 -1.84 -12.48 5.87
CA ALA A 32 -3.04 -11.68 6.12
C ALA A 32 -3.48 -10.88 4.87
N GLY A 33 -2.53 -10.34 4.11
CA GLY A 33 -2.79 -9.63 2.86
C GLY A 33 -3.35 -10.54 1.77
N VAL A 34 -2.83 -11.77 1.62
CA VAL A 34 -3.34 -12.77 0.67
C VAL A 34 -4.74 -13.23 1.08
N VAL A 35 -4.96 -13.54 2.36
CA VAL A 35 -6.28 -13.94 2.89
C VAL A 35 -7.28 -12.80 2.68
N PHE A 36 -6.92 -11.55 2.98
CA PHE A 36 -7.76 -10.39 2.73
C PHE A 36 -8.10 -10.26 1.25
N HIS A 37 -7.12 -10.42 0.35
CA HIS A 37 -7.34 -10.35 -1.09
C HIS A 37 -8.35 -11.42 -1.54
N PHE A 38 -8.19 -12.64 -1.06
CA PHE A 38 -9.11 -13.74 -1.38
C PHE A 38 -10.53 -13.47 -0.84
N LEU A 39 -10.65 -13.05 0.41
CA LEU A 39 -11.94 -12.70 1.02
C LEU A 39 -12.62 -11.54 0.29
N TYR A 40 -11.87 -10.49 -0.06
CA TYR A 40 -12.42 -9.33 -0.76
C TYR A 40 -13.08 -9.68 -2.09
N TRP A 41 -12.48 -10.62 -2.86
CA TRP A 41 -13.02 -11.03 -4.17
C TRP A 41 -14.07 -12.14 -4.11
N ASN A 42 -14.09 -12.94 -3.06
CA ASN A 42 -15.01 -14.06 -2.94
C ASN A 42 -16.20 -13.82 -1.99
N THR A 43 -16.22 -12.66 -1.34
CA THR A 43 -17.32 -12.26 -0.45
C THR A 43 -17.79 -10.87 -0.78
N ASP A 44 -19.06 -10.56 -0.50
CA ASP A 44 -19.62 -9.23 -0.63
C ASP A 44 -19.16 -8.29 0.50
N MET A 45 -17.85 -8.31 0.81
CA MET A 45 -17.28 -7.59 1.95
C MET A 45 -17.54 -6.07 1.86
N ASN A 46 -17.63 -5.53 0.66
CA ASN A 46 -17.94 -4.12 0.42
C ASN A 46 -19.34 -3.75 0.96
N THR A 47 -20.34 -4.60 0.64
CA THR A 47 -21.73 -4.40 1.09
C THR A 47 -21.85 -4.66 2.58
N TRP A 48 -21.10 -5.64 3.11
CA TRP A 48 -21.08 -5.91 4.53
C TRP A 48 -20.45 -4.78 5.37
N LEU A 49 -19.37 -4.16 4.86
CA LEU A 49 -18.63 -3.13 5.60
C LEU A 49 -19.28 -1.74 5.49
N PHE A 50 -19.74 -1.36 4.31
CA PHE A 50 -20.29 -0.03 4.04
C PHE A 50 -21.83 -0.03 4.00
N GLY A 51 -22.47 -1.21 4.03
CA GLY A 51 -23.92 -1.35 3.99
C GLY A 51 -24.54 -0.62 2.78
N PRO A 52 -25.66 0.11 2.98
CA PRO A 52 -26.33 0.83 1.91
C PRO A 52 -25.53 2.01 1.35
N PHE A 53 -24.48 2.45 2.04
CA PHE A 53 -23.60 3.56 1.59
C PHE A 53 -22.43 3.10 0.72
N SER A 54 -22.30 1.79 0.46
CA SER A 54 -21.18 1.23 -0.31
C SER A 54 -21.00 1.93 -1.66
N THR A 55 -22.07 2.04 -2.46
CA THR A 55 -22.03 2.68 -3.77
C THR A 55 -21.56 4.13 -3.69
N GLN A 56 -22.09 4.91 -2.75
CA GLN A 56 -21.73 6.32 -2.57
C GLN A 56 -20.25 6.50 -2.21
N VAL A 57 -19.71 5.63 -1.36
CA VAL A 57 -18.29 5.65 -1.00
C VAL A 57 -17.41 5.31 -2.21
N PHE A 58 -17.78 4.28 -2.98
CA PHE A 58 -17.06 3.93 -4.19
C PHE A 58 -17.13 5.02 -5.25
N ASP A 59 -18.31 5.62 -5.47
CA ASP A 59 -18.50 6.74 -6.42
C ASP A 59 -17.62 7.94 -6.03
N PHE A 60 -17.58 8.30 -4.75
CA PHE A 60 -16.76 9.40 -4.25
C PHE A 60 -15.27 9.17 -4.56
N PHE A 61 -14.73 7.99 -4.24
CA PHE A 61 -13.31 7.70 -4.51
C PHE A 61 -13.02 7.53 -6.00
N THR A 62 -13.96 7.00 -6.78
CA THR A 62 -13.86 6.92 -8.24
C THR A 62 -13.81 8.31 -8.86
N LEU A 63 -14.62 9.24 -8.35
CA LEU A 63 -14.63 10.64 -8.82
C LEU A 63 -13.32 11.37 -8.46
N ILE A 64 -12.77 11.15 -7.25
CA ILE A 64 -11.45 11.66 -6.87
C ILE A 64 -10.36 11.12 -7.81
N ALA A 65 -10.38 9.82 -8.07
CA ALA A 65 -9.42 9.18 -8.96
C ALA A 65 -9.54 9.72 -10.40
N PHE A 66 -10.75 9.89 -10.91
CA PHE A 66 -11.02 10.46 -12.22
C PHE A 66 -10.52 11.91 -12.34
N ASN A 67 -10.95 12.78 -11.42
CA ASN A 67 -10.57 14.19 -11.45
C ASN A 67 -9.06 14.37 -11.29
N GLY A 68 -8.42 13.62 -10.39
CA GLY A 68 -6.98 13.66 -10.21
C GLY A 68 -6.23 13.17 -11.46
N THR A 69 -6.72 12.12 -12.12
CA THR A 69 -6.16 11.62 -13.37
C THR A 69 -6.35 12.64 -14.50
N ASN A 70 -7.52 13.29 -14.57
CA ASN A 70 -7.80 14.32 -15.58
C ASN A 70 -6.82 15.50 -15.48
N VAL A 71 -6.56 16.00 -14.27
CA VAL A 71 -5.57 17.07 -14.02
C VAL A 71 -4.17 16.66 -14.48
N LEU A 72 -3.76 15.41 -14.24
CA LEU A 72 -2.46 14.92 -14.72
C LEU A 72 -2.41 14.78 -16.24
N LEU A 73 -3.49 14.28 -16.86
CA LEU A 73 -3.57 14.18 -18.32
C LEU A 73 -3.54 15.55 -18.99
N GLU A 74 -4.27 16.52 -18.46
CA GLU A 74 -4.24 17.92 -18.97
C GLU A 74 -2.85 18.54 -18.85
N SER A 75 -2.06 18.14 -17.86
CA SER A 75 -0.75 18.72 -17.61
C SER A 75 0.39 18.06 -18.40
N PHE A 76 0.26 16.77 -18.72
CA PHE A 76 1.38 15.95 -19.20
C PHE A 76 1.06 15.11 -20.45
N CYS A 77 -0.20 15.02 -20.88
CA CYS A 77 -0.57 14.23 -22.05
C CYS A 77 -0.78 15.16 -23.28
N ASP A 78 -0.05 14.89 -24.37
CA ASP A 78 -0.15 15.64 -25.62
C ASP A 78 -1.26 15.11 -26.55
N ILE A 79 -1.88 13.96 -26.21
CA ILE A 79 -2.88 13.30 -27.05
C ILE A 79 -4.24 13.95 -26.78
N PRO A 80 -4.97 14.40 -27.84
CA PRO A 80 -6.28 15.00 -27.65
C PRO A 80 -7.31 13.97 -27.16
N TYR A 81 -8.02 14.32 -26.10
CA TYR A 81 -9.07 13.50 -25.52
C TYR A 81 -10.28 14.34 -25.10
N TYR A 82 -11.40 13.66 -24.92
CA TYR A 82 -12.63 14.20 -24.36
C TYR A 82 -13.11 13.31 -23.21
N THR A 83 -13.80 13.91 -22.25
CA THR A 83 -14.33 13.19 -21.09
C THR A 83 -15.83 13.04 -21.16
N GLU A 84 -16.35 11.82 -20.94
CA GLU A 84 -17.77 11.52 -20.86
C GLU A 84 -18.05 10.74 -19.56
N GLY A 85 -18.65 11.39 -18.57
CA GLY A 85 -18.80 10.82 -17.23
C GLY A 85 -17.44 10.53 -16.60
N THR A 86 -17.13 9.24 -16.33
CA THR A 86 -15.83 8.78 -15.81
C THR A 86 -14.98 8.10 -16.91
N LYS A 87 -15.20 8.45 -18.18
CA LYS A 87 -14.49 7.89 -19.33
C LYS A 87 -13.60 8.92 -19.98
N PHE A 88 -12.44 8.50 -20.45
CA PHE A 88 -11.54 9.23 -21.32
C PHE A 88 -11.66 8.64 -22.73
N LEU A 89 -11.98 9.49 -23.73
CA LEU A 89 -12.12 9.14 -25.14
C LEU A 89 -10.98 9.81 -25.90
N PHE A 90 -10.09 9.02 -26.48
CA PHE A 90 -8.93 9.51 -27.24
C PHE A 90 -9.22 9.55 -28.74
N PHE A 91 -8.79 10.62 -29.36
CA PHE A 91 -9.06 10.91 -30.78
C PHE A 91 -7.79 10.89 -31.60
N ARG A 92 -7.95 10.50 -32.88
CA ARG A 92 -6.92 10.72 -33.89
C ARG A 92 -7.57 11.21 -35.20
N PRO A 93 -6.82 11.94 -36.06
CA PRO A 93 -7.26 12.33 -37.36
C PRO A 93 -7.53 11.10 -38.22
N HIS A 94 -8.70 11.03 -38.86
CA HIS A 94 -9.04 10.00 -39.84
C HIS A 94 -9.18 10.61 -41.23
N PRO A 95 -8.53 10.02 -42.28
CA PRO A 95 -8.48 10.62 -43.62
C PRO A 95 -9.83 10.86 -44.26
N GLN A 96 -10.86 10.06 -43.94
CA GLN A 96 -12.18 10.09 -44.57
C GLN A 96 -13.29 10.69 -43.72
N HIS A 97 -13.17 10.68 -42.39
CA HIS A 97 -14.23 11.06 -41.46
C HIS A 97 -13.85 12.17 -40.48
N GLY A 98 -12.70 12.81 -40.67
CA GLY A 98 -12.23 13.94 -39.88
C GLY A 98 -11.59 13.53 -38.54
N VAL A 99 -12.35 13.02 -37.58
CA VAL A 99 -11.85 12.60 -36.24
C VAL A 99 -12.49 11.27 -35.87
N GLU A 100 -11.68 10.34 -35.41
CA GLU A 100 -12.11 9.02 -34.93
C GLU A 100 -11.68 8.79 -33.50
N VAL A 101 -12.59 8.22 -32.68
CA VAL A 101 -12.27 7.69 -31.35
C VAL A 101 -11.61 6.34 -31.54
N TYR A 102 -10.32 6.23 -31.20
CA TYR A 102 -9.57 4.98 -31.35
C TYR A 102 -9.35 4.24 -30.04
N ALA A 103 -9.47 4.94 -28.90
CA ALA A 103 -9.32 4.35 -27.58
C ALA A 103 -10.29 4.98 -26.58
N ALA A 104 -10.87 4.17 -25.71
CA ALA A 104 -11.77 4.62 -24.65
C ALA A 104 -11.44 3.91 -23.36
N MET A 105 -11.14 4.66 -22.29
CA MET A 105 -10.83 4.13 -20.97
C MET A 105 -11.83 4.62 -19.95
N SER A 106 -12.49 3.69 -19.24
CA SER A 106 -13.44 3.99 -18.15
C SER A 106 -12.82 3.71 -16.78
N ILE A 107 -12.93 4.67 -15.88
CA ILE A 107 -12.57 4.46 -14.48
C ILE A 107 -13.82 3.94 -13.76
N ILE A 108 -13.73 2.69 -13.30
CA ILE A 108 -14.80 1.98 -12.60
C ILE A 108 -14.50 1.88 -11.09
N HIS A 109 -15.46 1.39 -10.31
CA HIS A 109 -15.33 1.22 -8.85
C HIS A 109 -14.09 0.42 -8.42
N ASP A 110 -13.66 -0.57 -9.22
CA ASP A 110 -12.46 -1.36 -8.95
C ASP A 110 -11.17 -0.53 -9.02
N CYS A 111 -11.22 0.63 -9.70
CA CYS A 111 -10.12 1.58 -9.79
C CYS A 111 -10.14 2.64 -8.67
N SER A 112 -11.14 2.62 -7.76
CA SER A 112 -11.30 3.62 -6.69
C SER A 112 -10.15 3.67 -5.68
N GLY A 113 -9.38 2.59 -5.54
CA GLY A 113 -8.31 2.47 -4.54
C GLY A 113 -8.77 2.10 -3.13
N ILE A 114 -10.08 1.97 -2.89
CA ILE A 114 -10.64 1.63 -1.57
C ILE A 114 -10.08 0.31 -1.05
N LYS A 115 -9.96 -0.71 -1.91
CA LYS A 115 -9.39 -2.01 -1.54
C LYS A 115 -8.00 -1.87 -0.91
N GLN A 116 -7.16 -1.02 -1.47
CA GLN A 116 -5.79 -0.77 -0.98
C GLN A 116 -5.82 -0.05 0.36
N ILE A 117 -6.74 0.90 0.55
CA ILE A 117 -6.95 1.60 1.83
C ILE A 117 -7.41 0.62 2.91
N MET A 118 -8.35 -0.27 2.59
CA MET A 118 -8.83 -1.30 3.52
C MET A 118 -7.73 -2.31 3.88
N GLN A 119 -6.93 -2.73 2.88
CA GLN A 119 -5.78 -3.59 3.12
C GLN A 119 -4.74 -2.91 4.02
N PHE A 120 -4.48 -1.62 3.80
CA PHE A 120 -3.60 -0.83 4.65
C PHE A 120 -4.14 -0.68 6.06
N LEU A 121 -5.46 -0.44 6.22
CA LEU A 121 -6.12 -0.40 7.53
C LEU A 121 -5.90 -1.72 8.29
N LEU A 122 -6.12 -2.87 7.64
CA LEU A 122 -5.89 -4.18 8.24
C LEU A 122 -4.44 -4.33 8.72
N ILE A 123 -3.47 -3.92 7.90
CA ILE A 123 -2.05 -3.97 8.24
C ILE A 123 -1.76 -3.13 9.48
N ILE A 124 -2.26 -1.88 9.53
CA ILE A 124 -2.04 -0.98 10.68
C ILE A 124 -2.72 -1.50 11.95
N ILE A 125 -3.89 -2.12 11.85
CA ILE A 125 -4.57 -2.76 13.00
C ILE A 125 -3.70 -3.89 13.56
N LEU A 126 -3.17 -4.76 12.70
CA LEU A 126 -2.34 -5.91 13.09
C LEU A 126 -0.95 -5.52 13.60
N CYS A 127 -0.42 -4.36 13.20
CA CYS A 127 0.86 -3.87 13.67
C CYS A 127 0.84 -3.54 15.16
N THR A 128 1.97 -3.79 15.85
CA THR A 128 2.16 -3.35 17.23
C THR A 128 2.35 -1.83 17.31
N GLY A 129 1.80 -1.20 18.35
CA GLY A 129 1.96 0.24 18.56
C GLY A 129 0.75 0.87 19.27
N ARG A 130 0.93 2.12 19.70
CA ARG A 130 -0.10 2.89 20.42
C ARG A 130 -1.19 3.35 19.44
N TRP A 131 -2.46 3.16 19.77
CA TRP A 131 -3.62 3.53 18.94
C TRP A 131 -3.64 5.00 18.52
N TRP A 132 -3.27 5.92 19.39
CA TRP A 132 -3.18 7.35 19.08
C TRP A 132 -2.21 7.69 17.95
N LYS A 133 -1.21 6.85 17.71
CA LYS A 133 -0.29 7.02 16.60
C LYS A 133 -0.79 6.33 15.32
N LYS A 134 -1.63 5.29 15.46
CA LYS A 134 -2.20 4.56 14.32
C LYS A 134 -3.17 5.42 13.52
N ILE A 135 -4.04 6.17 14.19
CA ILE A 135 -5.06 6.98 13.54
C ILE A 135 -4.46 8.04 12.60
N PRO A 136 -3.59 8.97 13.07
CA PRO A 136 -3.02 9.98 12.18
C PRO A 136 -2.13 9.34 11.09
N TYR A 137 -1.43 8.24 11.40
CA TYR A 137 -0.66 7.53 10.41
C TYR A 137 -1.52 6.87 9.34
N PHE A 138 -2.64 6.27 9.71
CA PHE A 138 -3.61 5.72 8.76
C PHE A 138 -4.17 6.79 7.83
N ILE A 139 -4.53 7.97 8.36
CA ILE A 139 -5.03 9.09 7.55
C ILE A 139 -3.96 9.54 6.56
N ALA A 140 -2.73 9.79 7.02
CA ALA A 140 -1.64 10.20 6.16
C ALA A 140 -1.30 9.14 5.09
N GLY A 141 -1.23 7.86 5.47
CA GLY A 141 -0.98 6.77 4.56
C GLY A 141 -2.11 6.56 3.54
N SER A 142 -3.37 6.78 3.93
CA SER A 142 -4.51 6.74 3.00
C SER A 142 -4.42 7.84 1.95
N ILE A 143 -4.00 9.05 2.31
CA ILE A 143 -3.75 10.13 1.35
C ILE A 143 -2.66 9.72 0.35
N VAL A 144 -1.55 9.17 0.83
CA VAL A 144 -0.47 8.66 -0.04
C VAL A 144 -0.99 7.58 -0.99
N LEU A 145 -1.84 6.66 -0.50
CA LEU A 145 -2.43 5.61 -1.33
C LEU A 145 -3.37 6.17 -2.40
N VAL A 146 -4.17 7.19 -2.08
CA VAL A 146 -5.04 7.86 -3.06
C VAL A 146 -4.19 8.54 -4.15
N LEU A 147 -3.15 9.26 -3.76
CA LEU A 147 -2.23 9.91 -4.71
C LEU A 147 -1.51 8.89 -5.60
N ALA A 148 -1.01 7.81 -5.01
CA ALA A 148 -0.39 6.72 -5.74
C ALA A 148 -1.37 6.03 -6.72
N ASN A 149 -2.65 5.89 -6.33
CA ASN A 149 -3.69 5.34 -7.18
C ASN A 149 -4.01 6.26 -8.37
N ILE A 150 -4.11 7.58 -8.15
CA ILE A 150 -4.29 8.59 -9.20
C ILE A 150 -3.13 8.50 -10.20
N PHE A 151 -1.89 8.48 -9.70
CA PHE A 151 -0.71 8.37 -10.54
C PHE A 151 -0.68 7.04 -11.33
N ARG A 152 -1.08 5.94 -10.71
CA ARG A 152 -1.22 4.64 -11.38
C ARG A 152 -2.22 4.70 -12.53
N ILE A 153 -3.39 5.29 -12.29
CA ILE A 153 -4.44 5.39 -13.32
C ILE A 153 -3.98 6.30 -14.45
N TYR A 154 -3.33 7.43 -14.12
CA TYR A 154 -2.73 8.32 -15.09
C TYR A 154 -1.75 7.58 -16.02
N LEU A 155 -0.79 6.84 -15.45
CA LEU A 155 0.19 6.07 -16.24
C LEU A 155 -0.50 5.04 -17.15
N LEU A 156 -1.50 4.33 -16.62
CA LEU A 156 -2.24 3.34 -17.41
C LEU A 156 -3.03 4.00 -18.55
N THR A 157 -3.63 5.15 -18.29
CA THR A 157 -4.45 5.88 -19.28
C THR A 157 -3.57 6.45 -20.39
N ASP A 158 -2.42 7.02 -20.04
CA ASP A 158 -1.44 7.53 -21.00
C ASP A 158 -0.84 6.40 -21.86
N LEU A 159 -0.43 5.31 -21.25
CA LEU A 159 0.06 4.12 -21.98
C LEU A 159 -1.02 3.50 -22.88
N TYR A 160 -2.27 3.48 -22.43
CA TYR A 160 -3.38 2.98 -23.22
C TYR A 160 -3.66 3.87 -24.45
N ALA A 161 -3.55 5.18 -24.26
CA ALA A 161 -3.69 6.12 -25.37
C ALA A 161 -2.60 5.95 -26.44
N GLN A 162 -1.38 5.62 -26.02
CA GLN A 162 -0.25 5.38 -26.92
C GLN A 162 -0.30 3.99 -27.59
N ASN A 163 -0.57 2.93 -26.82
CA ASN A 163 -0.55 1.54 -27.27
C ASN A 163 -1.66 0.70 -26.60
N PRO A 164 -2.89 0.71 -27.12
CA PRO A 164 -4.01 -0.03 -26.53
C PRO A 164 -3.78 -1.53 -26.39
N GLU A 165 -2.99 -2.14 -27.29
CA GLU A 165 -2.72 -3.58 -27.31
C GLU A 165 -1.88 -4.05 -26.10
N GLN A 166 -1.04 -3.18 -25.54
CA GLN A 166 -0.16 -3.51 -24.40
C GLN A 166 -0.80 -3.21 -23.05
N PHE A 167 -2.02 -2.68 -23.03
CA PHE A 167 -2.71 -2.29 -21.80
C PHE A 167 -2.77 -3.41 -20.76
N GLN A 168 -3.17 -4.62 -21.16
CA GLN A 168 -3.33 -5.75 -20.25
C GLN A 168 -2.01 -6.10 -19.57
N PHE A 169 -0.90 -6.06 -20.29
CA PHE A 169 0.43 -6.31 -19.73
C PHE A 169 0.79 -5.27 -18.66
N TYR A 170 0.66 -3.97 -18.97
CA TYR A 170 0.98 -2.91 -18.02
C TYR A 170 0.02 -2.89 -16.82
N HIS A 171 -1.25 -3.18 -17.05
CA HIS A 171 -2.23 -3.25 -15.97
C HIS A 171 -1.91 -4.37 -14.97
N ASP A 172 -1.57 -5.57 -15.43
CA ASP A 172 -1.39 -6.73 -14.57
C ASP A 172 0.01 -6.80 -13.96
N TRP A 173 1.06 -6.48 -14.73
CA TRP A 173 2.44 -6.68 -14.31
C TRP A 173 3.11 -5.44 -13.73
N VAL A 174 2.61 -4.25 -14.01
CA VAL A 174 3.20 -2.99 -13.52
C VAL A 174 2.28 -2.31 -12.52
N ALA A 175 1.04 -2.02 -12.91
CA ALA A 175 0.15 -1.19 -12.13
C ALA A 175 -0.37 -1.88 -10.84
N ARG A 176 -0.67 -3.19 -10.91
CA ARG A 176 -1.09 -3.94 -9.70
C ARG A 176 0.05 -4.08 -8.69
N PRO A 177 1.26 -4.55 -9.06
CA PRO A 177 2.38 -4.65 -8.11
C PRO A 177 2.80 -3.33 -7.50
N MET A 178 2.72 -2.22 -8.25
CA MET A 178 3.08 -0.89 -7.77
C MET A 178 2.33 -0.52 -6.48
N MET A 179 1.05 -0.80 -6.39
CA MET A 179 0.25 -0.49 -5.19
C MET A 179 0.68 -1.32 -3.97
N TYR A 180 1.07 -2.59 -4.17
CA TYR A 180 1.60 -3.41 -3.08
C TYR A 180 2.95 -2.91 -2.59
N VAL A 181 3.81 -2.40 -3.49
CA VAL A 181 5.08 -1.77 -3.12
C VAL A 181 4.84 -0.53 -2.26
N VAL A 182 3.88 0.33 -2.61
CA VAL A 182 3.53 1.51 -1.81
C VAL A 182 3.05 1.10 -0.41
N ILE A 183 2.16 0.12 -0.30
CA ILE A 183 1.68 -0.39 1.00
C ILE A 183 2.85 -0.96 1.82
N PHE A 184 3.76 -1.69 1.18
CA PHE A 184 4.94 -2.26 1.83
C PHE A 184 5.88 -1.16 2.36
N LEU A 185 6.13 -0.10 1.58
CA LEU A 185 6.94 1.04 2.02
C LEU A 185 6.29 1.75 3.21
N LEU A 186 4.99 1.98 3.18
CA LEU A 186 4.25 2.53 4.33
C LEU A 186 4.38 1.62 5.55
N TRP A 187 4.31 0.31 5.40
CA TRP A 187 4.52 -0.62 6.50
C TRP A 187 5.96 -0.54 7.07
N ILE A 188 6.99 -0.45 6.23
CA ILE A 188 8.38 -0.27 6.68
C ILE A 188 8.52 1.01 7.51
N VAL A 189 7.97 2.13 7.03
CA VAL A 189 7.99 3.41 7.76
C VAL A 189 7.31 3.28 9.12
N TRP A 190 6.16 2.58 9.19
CA TRP A 190 5.51 2.31 10.48
C TRP A 190 6.42 1.53 11.42
N VAL A 191 7.01 0.44 10.95
CA VAL A 191 7.86 -0.42 11.78
C VAL A 191 9.11 0.33 12.28
N GLN A 192 9.71 1.16 11.45
CA GLN A 192 10.93 1.90 11.82
C GLN A 192 10.68 3.04 12.81
N PHE A 193 9.60 3.79 12.62
CA PHE A 193 9.40 5.04 13.36
C PHE A 193 8.34 4.96 14.45
N PHE A 194 7.36 4.08 14.34
CA PHE A 194 6.18 4.05 15.21
C PHE A 194 6.03 2.75 16.02
N SER A 195 6.64 1.64 15.60
CA SER A 195 6.71 0.42 16.37
C SER A 195 7.69 0.64 17.51
N GLY A 196 7.17 1.06 18.68
CA GLY A 196 7.97 1.44 19.84
C GLY A 196 8.95 0.33 20.23
N LYS A 197 10.24 0.62 20.18
CA LYS A 197 11.26 -0.16 20.92
C LYS A 197 10.81 -0.13 22.39
N LYS A 198 10.54 -1.29 23.00
CA LYS A 198 10.42 -1.36 24.46
C LYS A 198 11.68 -0.73 25.02
N PRO A 199 11.60 0.20 25.99
CA PRO A 199 12.78 0.69 26.65
C PRO A 199 13.53 -0.53 27.20
N LYS A 200 14.79 -0.64 26.83
CA LYS A 200 15.70 -1.63 27.39
C LYS A 200 15.69 -1.38 28.89
N ASN A 201 15.27 -2.37 29.64
CA ASN A 201 15.15 -2.26 31.07
C ASN A 201 16.57 -2.38 31.63
N ASP A 202 17.33 -1.27 31.69
CA ASP A 202 18.70 -1.22 32.21
C ASP A 202 18.77 -1.46 33.73
N ASN A 203 17.61 -1.66 34.39
CA ASN A 203 17.51 -1.92 35.82
C ASN A 203 17.81 -3.38 36.24
N ALA A 204 18.18 -4.26 35.30
CA ALA A 204 18.52 -5.64 35.65
C ALA A 204 19.99 -5.80 36.10
N GLN A 205 20.86 -4.85 35.82
CA GLN A 205 22.29 -4.93 36.16
C GLN A 205 22.62 -4.36 37.54
N ASP A 206 21.76 -3.52 38.12
CA ASP A 206 22.05 -2.89 39.42
C ASP A 206 21.68 -3.77 40.62
N LYS A 207 20.98 -4.90 40.41
CA LYS A 207 20.65 -5.83 41.52
C LYS A 207 21.78 -6.77 41.92
N HIS A 208 22.84 -6.89 41.12
CA HIS A 208 23.96 -7.76 41.42
C HIS A 208 25.14 -7.05 42.12
N LEU A 209 25.06 -5.74 42.36
CA LEU A 209 26.14 -4.95 42.95
C LEU A 209 25.84 -4.40 44.35
N ARG A 210 24.82 -4.94 45.09
CA ARG A 210 24.71 -4.65 46.52
C ARG A 210 25.52 -5.68 47.30
N PRO A 211 26.67 -5.30 47.89
CA PRO A 211 27.35 -6.16 48.85
C PRO A 211 26.46 -6.32 50.10
N SER A 212 26.28 -7.55 50.53
CA SER A 212 25.62 -7.87 51.80
C SER A 212 26.44 -7.26 52.94
N SER A 213 25.96 -6.18 53.52
CA SER A 213 26.48 -5.67 54.79
C SER A 213 26.14 -6.68 55.86
N GLY A 214 27.13 -7.50 56.21
CA GLY A 214 27.07 -8.42 57.33
C GLY A 214 26.87 -7.65 58.63
N HIS A 215 25.84 -8.03 59.38
CA HIS A 215 25.71 -7.72 60.80
C HIS A 215 26.79 -8.47 61.52
N GLN A 216 27.78 -7.73 62.04
CA GLN A 216 28.55 -8.18 63.18
C GLN A 216 27.85 -7.70 64.47
N VAL A 217 27.31 -8.66 65.18
CA VAL A 217 26.97 -8.51 66.61
C VAL A 217 28.27 -8.67 67.36
N ALA A 218 28.68 -7.70 68.15
CA ALA A 218 29.70 -7.78 69.16
C ALA A 218 29.04 -7.65 70.54
N ASP A 219 29.51 -8.51 71.45
CA ASP A 219 29.14 -8.69 72.79
C ASP A 219 29.12 -7.41 73.68
#